data_6febb66ec7e902cfe32c6a7132ae3db1
#
_entry.id   6febb66ec7e902cfe32c6a7132ae3db1
#
_cell.length_a   1.000
_cell.length_b   1.000
_cell.length_c   1.000
_cell.angle_alpha   90.00
_cell.angle_beta   90.00
_cell.angle_gamma   90.00
#
_symmetry.space_group_name_H-M   'P 1'
#
loop_
_entity.id
_entity.type
_entity.pdbx_description
1 polymer ?
#
loop_
_entity_poly.entity_id
_entity_poly.type
_entity_poly.pdbx_seq_one_letter_code
_entity_poly.pdbx_strand_id
1 'polypeptide(L)'
;SILICGLFHDLGKCAYYGKPHYLPNYLKSGKLSESKPYTTNQDRLPIPHQVASLHILSKYIQLTEDEAYAILYHNGLYTPDGRVIQGKETPLLLLLHFCDMWASRFIEDGGLF
;
A
#
# COMPACT_ATOMS: atom_id res chain seq x y z
N SER A 1 4.48 15.65 -2.88
CA SER A 1 4.10 15.67 -4.30
C SER A 1 3.53 14.32 -4.71
N ILE A 2 2.82 14.29 -5.82
CA ILE A 2 2.24 13.04 -6.33
C ILE A 2 3.33 12.04 -6.72
N LEU A 3 4.48 12.50 -7.19
CA LEU A 3 5.57 11.61 -7.56
C LEU A 3 6.12 10.85 -6.35
N ILE A 4 6.38 11.54 -5.26
CA ILE A 4 6.86 10.92 -4.02
C ILE A 4 5.80 9.95 -3.48
N CYS A 5 4.56 10.38 -3.39
CA CYS A 5 3.46 9.55 -2.90
C CYS A 5 3.23 8.33 -3.80
N GLY A 6 3.23 8.52 -5.11
CA GLY A 6 3.01 7.45 -6.07
C GLY A 6 4.08 6.36 -6.01
N LEU A 7 5.35 6.77 -5.88
CA LEU A 7 6.46 5.81 -5.82
C LEU A 7 6.54 5.07 -4.49
N PHE A 8 6.20 5.71 -3.38
CA PHE A 8 6.52 5.19 -2.06
C PHE A 8 5.33 4.88 -1.15
N HIS A 9 4.08 5.07 -1.60
CA HIS A 9 2.91 4.84 -0.73
C HIS A 9 2.79 3.39 -0.22
N ASP A 10 3.30 2.42 -0.97
CA ASP A 10 3.26 1.00 -0.62
C ASP A 10 4.61 0.46 -0.14
N LEU A 11 5.55 1.34 0.21
CA LEU A 11 6.89 0.93 0.63
C LEU A 11 6.86 -0.05 1.81
N GLY A 12 5.88 0.07 2.69
CA GLY A 12 5.70 -0.83 3.83
C GLY A 12 5.38 -2.28 3.45
N LYS A 13 5.01 -2.55 2.20
CA LYS A 13 4.79 -3.92 1.71
C LYS A 13 6.09 -4.63 1.33
N CYS A 14 7.16 -3.89 1.09
CA CYS A 14 8.44 -4.48 0.68
C CYS A 14 9.07 -5.26 1.82
N ALA A 15 9.47 -4.57 2.87
CA ALA A 15 10.01 -5.16 4.08
C ALA A 15 9.89 -4.16 5.22
N TYR A 16 9.53 -4.63 6.41
CA TYR A 16 9.42 -3.80 7.59
C TYR A 16 10.08 -4.53 8.75
N TYR A 17 11.11 -3.93 9.34
CA TYR A 17 11.96 -4.58 10.32
C TYR A 17 12.51 -5.92 9.82
N GLY A 18 12.94 -5.94 8.54
CA GLY A 18 13.49 -7.13 7.90
C GLY A 18 12.48 -8.20 7.54
N LYS A 19 11.19 -7.96 7.74
CA LYS A 19 10.12 -8.92 7.48
C LYS A 19 9.31 -8.50 6.26
N PRO A 20 9.29 -9.27 5.17
CA PRO A 20 8.49 -8.96 3.99
C PRO A 20 6.99 -9.09 4.30
N HIS A 21 6.17 -8.32 3.59
CA HIS A 21 4.71 -8.37 3.75
C HIS A 21 4.13 -9.69 3.22
N TYR A 22 4.67 -10.18 2.12
CA TYR A 22 4.23 -11.42 1.48
C TYR A 22 5.34 -12.46 1.48
N LEU A 23 4.94 -13.72 1.63
CA LEU A 23 5.81 -14.88 1.51
C LEU A 23 5.30 -15.78 0.38
N PRO A 24 6.18 -16.59 -0.25
CA PRO A 24 5.72 -17.59 -1.20
C PRO A 24 4.75 -18.56 -0.53
N ASN A 25 3.66 -18.89 -1.23
CA ASN A 25 2.65 -19.81 -0.73
C ASN A 25 2.89 -21.20 -1.32
N TYR A 26 3.55 -22.08 -0.55
CA TYR A 26 3.85 -23.45 -0.95
C TYR A 26 2.73 -24.39 -0.56
N LEU A 27 2.36 -25.30 -1.48
CA LEU A 27 1.46 -26.39 -1.21
C LEU A 27 2.17 -27.47 -0.36
N LYS A 28 1.40 -28.40 0.21
CA LYS A 28 1.95 -29.52 0.98
C LYS A 28 2.95 -30.35 0.18
N SER A 29 2.83 -30.37 -1.15
CA SER A 29 3.74 -31.05 -2.07
C SER A 29 5.09 -30.33 -2.25
N GLY A 30 5.25 -29.13 -1.69
CA GLY A 30 6.43 -28.30 -1.85
C GLY A 30 6.41 -27.41 -3.09
N LYS A 31 5.39 -27.48 -3.92
CA LYS A 31 5.25 -26.65 -5.10
C LYS A 31 4.54 -25.33 -4.74
N LEU A 32 4.90 -24.25 -5.46
CA LEU A 32 4.23 -22.97 -5.32
C LEU A 32 2.77 -23.09 -5.81
N SER A 33 1.82 -22.54 -5.04
CA SER A 33 0.42 -22.51 -5.45
C SER A 33 0.24 -21.64 -6.69
N GLU A 34 -0.36 -22.18 -7.74
CA GLU A 34 -0.61 -21.44 -8.98
C GLU A 34 -1.74 -20.42 -8.81
N SER A 35 -2.78 -20.78 -8.05
CA SER A 35 -3.94 -19.91 -7.84
C SER A 35 -3.66 -18.81 -6.82
N LYS A 36 -2.77 -19.05 -5.87
CA LYS A 36 -2.47 -18.11 -4.78
C LYS A 36 -0.98 -18.20 -4.44
N PRO A 37 -0.11 -17.63 -5.31
CA PRO A 37 1.35 -17.80 -5.18
C PRO A 37 1.95 -17.13 -3.96
N TYR A 38 1.28 -16.16 -3.35
CA TYR A 38 1.78 -15.45 -2.18
C TYR A 38 0.77 -15.47 -1.04
N THR A 39 1.29 -15.47 0.18
CA THR A 39 0.49 -15.40 1.40
C THR A 39 1.08 -14.33 2.32
N THR A 40 0.25 -13.78 3.21
CA THR A 40 0.69 -12.78 4.18
C THR A 40 1.65 -13.40 5.19
N ASN A 41 2.72 -12.67 5.51
CA ASN A 41 3.70 -13.12 6.50
C ASN A 41 3.12 -12.99 7.91
N GLN A 42 2.87 -14.14 8.57
CA GLN A 42 2.28 -14.18 9.90
C GLN A 42 3.25 -13.78 11.02
N ASP A 43 4.56 -13.80 10.75
CA ASP A 43 5.58 -13.38 11.71
C ASP A 43 5.66 -11.86 11.84
N ARG A 44 5.02 -11.14 10.94
CA ARG A 44 4.99 -9.69 10.92
C ARG A 44 3.86 -9.18 11.81
N LEU A 45 4.17 -8.23 12.67
CA LEU A 45 3.13 -7.60 13.49
C LEU A 45 2.07 -6.93 12.59
N PRO A 46 0.80 -6.89 13.03
CA PRO A 46 -0.30 -6.39 12.21
C PRO A 46 -0.31 -4.86 12.12
N ILE A 47 0.77 -4.29 11.64
CA ILE A 47 0.88 -2.84 11.39
C ILE A 47 0.41 -2.58 9.96
N PRO A 48 -0.59 -1.71 9.75
CA PRO A 48 -1.05 -1.40 8.39
C PRO A 48 0.11 -0.94 7.51
N HIS A 49 0.13 -1.39 6.25
CA HIS A 49 1.23 -1.09 5.34
C HIS A 49 1.41 0.41 5.09
N GLN A 50 0.35 1.18 5.11
CA GLN A 50 0.42 2.63 4.94
C GLN A 50 1.13 3.31 6.11
N VAL A 51 0.93 2.83 7.33
CA VAL A 51 1.65 3.32 8.52
C VAL A 51 3.12 2.94 8.44
N ALA A 52 3.41 1.69 8.06
CA ALA A 52 4.77 1.21 7.84
C ALA A 52 5.49 2.03 6.77
N SER A 53 4.80 2.35 5.66
CA SER A 53 5.35 3.18 4.58
C SER A 53 5.74 4.56 5.10
N LEU A 54 4.87 5.21 5.88
CA LEU A 54 5.18 6.51 6.48
C LEU A 54 6.39 6.44 7.41
N HIS A 55 6.44 5.41 8.25
CA HIS A 55 7.54 5.25 9.21
C HIS A 55 8.88 5.04 8.50
N ILE A 56 8.91 4.18 7.49
CA ILE A 56 10.14 3.94 6.71
C ILE A 56 10.56 5.22 6.00
N LEU A 57 9.64 5.85 5.30
CA LEU A 57 9.93 7.01 4.46
C LEU A 57 10.41 8.22 5.29
N SER A 58 9.85 8.41 6.47
CA SER A 58 10.21 9.53 7.35
C SER A 58 11.66 9.47 7.85
N LYS A 59 12.32 8.31 7.76
CA LYS A 59 13.73 8.16 8.10
C LYS A 59 14.66 8.74 7.04
N TYR A 60 14.18 8.92 5.83
CA TYR A 60 15.00 9.32 4.68
C TYR A 60 14.65 10.69 4.14
N ILE A 61 13.38 11.06 4.19
CA ILE A 61 12.91 12.36 3.70
C ILE A 61 11.92 12.97 4.69
N GLN A 62 11.83 14.29 4.63
CA GLN A 62 10.82 15.01 5.41
C GLN A 62 9.58 15.22 4.53
N LEU A 63 8.48 14.57 4.91
CA LEU A 63 7.21 14.69 4.20
C LEU A 63 6.46 15.93 4.66
N THR A 64 5.72 16.55 3.73
CA THR A 64 4.75 17.56 4.11
C THR A 64 3.54 16.90 4.76
N GLU A 65 2.75 17.68 5.48
CA GLU A 65 1.52 17.17 6.10
C GLU A 65 0.58 16.57 5.04
N ASP A 66 0.43 17.23 3.89
CA ASP A 66 -0.42 16.75 2.79
C ASP A 66 0.08 15.42 2.22
N GLU A 67 1.39 15.28 2.05
CA GLU A 67 2.00 14.03 1.58
C GLU A 67 1.78 12.89 2.58
N ALA A 68 1.98 13.14 3.87
CA ALA A 68 1.75 12.15 4.91
C ALA A 68 0.28 11.73 4.97
N TYR A 69 -0.63 12.70 4.87
CA TYR A 69 -2.06 12.47 4.85
C TYR A 69 -2.47 11.61 3.64
N ALA A 70 -1.94 11.92 2.46
CA ALA A 70 -2.23 11.17 1.24
C ALA A 70 -1.75 9.70 1.33
N ILE A 71 -0.54 9.48 1.83
CA ILE A 71 0.02 8.12 1.98
C ILE A 71 -0.79 7.34 3.02
N LEU A 72 -1.09 7.94 4.15
CA LEU A 72 -1.81 7.27 5.24
C LEU A 72 -3.20 6.80 4.81
N TYR A 73 -3.89 7.60 4.02
CA TYR A 73 -5.28 7.32 3.64
C TYR A 73 -5.45 7.00 2.15
N HIS A 74 -4.40 6.53 1.46
CA HIS A 74 -4.47 6.29 0.01
C HIS A 74 -5.49 5.21 -0.38
N ASN A 75 -5.88 4.34 0.53
CA ASN A 75 -6.96 3.37 0.28
C ASN A 75 -8.35 4.01 0.29
N GLY A 76 -8.45 5.25 0.77
CA GLY A 76 -9.66 6.06 0.69
C GLY A 76 -10.84 5.46 1.44
N LEU A 77 -12.02 5.61 0.84
CA LEU A 77 -13.28 5.19 1.46
C LEU A 77 -13.49 3.67 1.48
N TYR A 78 -12.60 2.90 0.84
CA TYR A 78 -12.69 1.44 0.80
C TYR A 78 -12.19 0.76 2.08
N THR A 79 -11.73 1.52 3.05
CA THR A 79 -11.28 1.00 4.34
C THR A 79 -12.13 1.58 5.47
N PRO A 80 -12.14 0.92 6.66
CA PRO A 80 -12.84 1.49 7.82
C PRO A 80 -12.37 2.88 8.18
N ASP A 81 -11.08 3.19 7.95
CA ASP A 81 -10.49 4.51 8.21
C ASP A 81 -11.02 5.59 7.26
N GLY A 82 -11.65 5.20 6.16
CA GLY A 82 -12.23 6.14 5.21
C GLY A 82 -13.28 7.08 5.80
N ARG A 83 -13.90 6.69 6.90
CA ARG A 83 -14.86 7.54 7.59
C ARG A 83 -14.23 8.81 8.16
N VAL A 84 -12.96 8.73 8.55
CA VAL A 84 -12.22 9.86 9.12
C VAL A 84 -12.00 10.95 8.08
N ILE A 85 -11.77 10.56 6.83
CA ILE A 85 -11.44 11.47 5.74
C ILE A 85 -12.67 11.91 4.93
N GLN A 86 -13.83 11.35 5.19
CA GLN A 86 -15.03 11.67 4.42
C GLN A 86 -15.35 13.16 4.52
N GLY A 87 -15.37 13.84 3.38
CA GLY A 87 -15.56 15.29 3.29
C GLY A 87 -14.30 16.10 3.61
N LYS A 88 -13.17 15.46 3.87
CA LYS A 88 -11.89 16.13 4.20
C LYS A 88 -10.77 15.72 3.26
N GLU A 89 -11.11 15.19 2.10
CA GLU A 89 -10.14 14.75 1.11
C GLU A 89 -9.40 15.95 0.51
N THR A 90 -8.09 15.82 0.35
CA THR A 90 -7.28 16.81 -0.37
C THR A 90 -7.11 16.39 -1.82
N PRO A 91 -6.78 17.33 -2.74
CA PRO A 91 -6.52 16.94 -4.13
C PRO A 91 -5.43 15.89 -4.28
N LEU A 92 -4.36 15.96 -3.49
CA LEU A 92 -3.27 14.98 -3.54
C LEU A 92 -3.76 13.60 -3.11
N LEU A 93 -4.54 13.51 -2.03
CA LEU A 93 -5.11 12.26 -1.55
C LEU A 93 -6.00 11.63 -2.61
N LEU A 94 -6.91 12.40 -3.21
CA LEU A 94 -7.82 11.90 -4.24
C LEU A 94 -7.06 11.45 -5.48
N LEU A 95 -6.07 12.21 -5.91
CA LEU A 95 -5.27 11.85 -7.07
C LEU A 95 -4.51 10.55 -6.83
N LEU A 96 -3.87 10.39 -5.68
CA LEU A 96 -3.16 9.18 -5.33
C LEU A 96 -4.11 7.98 -5.28
N HIS A 97 -5.26 8.14 -4.63
CA HIS A 97 -6.26 7.09 -4.52
C HIS A 97 -6.77 6.62 -5.89
N PHE A 98 -7.12 7.55 -6.77
CA PHE A 98 -7.61 7.21 -8.11
C PHE A 98 -6.53 6.61 -8.98
N CYS A 99 -5.30 7.11 -8.93
CA CYS A 99 -4.18 6.54 -9.69
C CYS A 99 -3.87 5.12 -9.23
N ASP A 100 -3.87 4.86 -7.93
CA ASP A 100 -3.62 3.54 -7.36
C ASP A 100 -4.73 2.56 -7.78
N MET A 101 -5.97 2.99 -7.70
CA MET A 101 -7.13 2.19 -8.11
C MET A 101 -7.09 1.90 -9.62
N TRP A 102 -6.77 2.89 -10.44
CA TRP A 102 -6.62 2.73 -11.88
C TRP A 102 -5.53 1.72 -12.22
N ALA A 103 -4.33 1.87 -11.62
CA ALA A 103 -3.22 0.97 -11.84
C ALA A 103 -3.58 -0.47 -11.45
N SER A 104 -4.21 -0.65 -10.30
CA SER A 104 -4.63 -1.95 -9.80
C SER A 104 -5.66 -2.61 -10.72
N ARG A 105 -6.67 -1.85 -11.18
CA ARG A 105 -7.81 -2.41 -11.94
C ARG A 105 -7.55 -2.55 -13.42
N PHE A 106 -6.77 -1.64 -14.03
CA PHE A 106 -6.64 -1.57 -15.48
C PHE A 106 -5.25 -1.91 -16.00
N ILE A 107 -4.24 -1.85 -15.16
CA ILE A 107 -2.87 -2.16 -15.56
C ILE A 107 -2.42 -3.51 -14.98
N GLU A 108 -2.45 -3.64 -13.66
CA GLU A 108 -1.95 -4.85 -12.97
C GLU A 108 -2.83 -6.08 -13.26
N ASP A 109 -4.13 -5.90 -13.32
CA ASP A 109 -5.07 -6.99 -13.62
C ASP A 109 -5.18 -7.29 -15.12
N GLY A 110 -4.37 -6.63 -15.95
CA GLY A 110 -4.37 -6.85 -17.39
C GLY A 110 -5.63 -6.34 -18.09
N GLY A 111 -6.40 -5.43 -17.48
CA GLY A 111 -7.69 -4.96 -17.95
C GLY A 111 -7.72 -4.56 -19.42
N LEU A 112 -7.74 -3.24 -19.72
CA LEU A 112 -7.79 -2.74 -21.10
C LEU A 112 -6.43 -2.64 -21.77
N PHE A 113 -5.39 -2.88 -21.04
CA PHE A 113 -4.02 -2.79 -21.49
C PHE A 113 -3.36 -4.17 -21.49
#